data_477929482970cde4d9f6540a7b2449b9
#
_entry.id   477929482970cde4d9f6540a7b2449b9
#
_cell.length_a   1.000
_cell.length_b   1.000
_cell.length_c   1.000
_cell.angle_alpha   90.00
_cell.angle_beta   90.00
_cell.angle_gamma   90.00
#
_symmetry.space_group_name_H-M   'P 1'
#
loop_
_entity.id
_entity.type
_entity.pdbx_description
1 polymer ?
#
loop_
_entity_poly.entity_id
_entity_poly.type
_entity_poly.pdbx_seq_one_letter_code
_entity_poly.pdbx_strand_id
1 'polypeptide(L)'
;MNRYPLWKYLVIAVALIVGLVYTLPNFFPEAPAVQVSSSKATIKIDASLLTTVEDALKAAAIPFRGATLDATGVKVRFADPDTQIKAKDALQSKLGENYIVALNLLSSSPQWLASIGALPMYLGLDLRGGVHFLLQVDMKAALDKAADRYTSDIRSLLRDRKVQYGGVGREGSNVIVRFRDEAERTKARVEIEKSFPDLLLREAEGTGGELRLVAALKPEAQKRIQDGAVQQNITILRNRVNELGVAEPIVQQQGADRVVVQLPGVQDTARAKDILGRTATLEIRMVNEEPGALEQALAGSVPFGSDLFTERGGTPVLVKRQVVLTGDRINDAQPGFDQRSNEPAVHVNLDGTGARIFKEVTRENVGKRMAIVLVEKGKAEVITAPVIREEIGGGRVQISGRMSTREAADVALLMRAGALAAPMEIVEERTIGPSLG
;
A
#
# COMPACT_ATOMS: atom_id res chain seq x y z
N MET A 1 65.51 -11.90 11.78
CA MET A 1 64.19 -11.56 12.32
C MET A 1 63.78 -10.24 11.74
N ASN A 2 62.68 -10.22 10.96
CA ASN A 2 62.13 -9.01 10.34
C ASN A 2 61.53 -8.12 11.44
N ARG A 3 62.27 -7.07 11.88
CA ARG A 3 61.74 -6.09 12.85
C ARG A 3 61.01 -5.01 12.03
N TYR A 4 59.70 -5.05 12.05
CA TYR A 4 58.93 -3.96 11.48
C TYR A 4 59.13 -2.65 12.28
N PRO A 5 59.11 -1.48 11.64
CA PRO A 5 59.20 -0.20 12.33
C PRO A 5 58.01 0.00 13.25
N LEU A 6 58.23 0.64 14.42
CA LEU A 6 57.23 0.81 15.51
C LEU A 6 55.88 1.39 15.04
N TRP A 7 55.91 2.29 14.06
CA TRP A 7 54.65 2.87 13.54
C TRP A 7 53.68 1.84 12.94
N LYS A 8 54.20 0.72 12.33
CA LYS A 8 53.34 -0.37 11.81
C LYS A 8 52.64 -1.10 12.93
N TYR A 9 53.32 -1.32 14.07
CA TYR A 9 52.66 -1.95 15.23
C TYR A 9 51.61 -1.02 15.83
N LEU A 10 51.87 0.30 15.84
CA LEU A 10 50.90 1.28 16.28
C LEU A 10 49.65 1.32 15.39
N VAL A 11 49.83 1.28 14.08
CA VAL A 11 48.68 1.20 13.13
C VAL A 11 47.86 -0.08 13.35
N ILE A 12 48.54 -1.22 13.54
CA ILE A 12 47.83 -2.48 13.82
C ILE A 12 47.11 -2.40 15.16
N ALA A 13 47.71 -1.87 16.21
CA ALA A 13 47.08 -1.72 17.50
C ALA A 13 45.84 -0.81 17.43
N VAL A 14 45.95 0.33 16.74
CA VAL A 14 44.82 1.24 16.52
C VAL A 14 43.71 0.55 15.74
N ALA A 15 44.03 -0.18 14.67
CA ALA A 15 43.05 -0.93 13.89
C ALA A 15 42.31 -1.99 14.73
N LEU A 16 43.05 -2.71 15.58
CA LEU A 16 42.46 -3.70 16.50
C LEU A 16 41.54 -3.05 17.53
N ILE A 17 41.97 -1.90 18.13
CA ILE A 17 41.15 -1.16 19.10
C ILE A 17 39.87 -0.66 18.43
N VAL A 18 39.96 -0.07 17.24
CA VAL A 18 38.79 0.38 16.48
C VAL A 18 37.88 -0.80 16.17
N GLY A 19 38.44 -1.90 15.67
CA GLY A 19 37.64 -3.12 15.39
C GLY A 19 36.94 -3.65 16.64
N LEU A 20 37.64 -3.67 17.80
CA LEU A 20 37.06 -4.11 19.07
C LEU A 20 35.91 -3.19 19.51
N VAL A 21 36.08 -1.87 19.42
CA VAL A 21 35.03 -0.89 19.77
C VAL A 21 33.79 -1.06 18.88
N TYR A 22 33.98 -1.25 17.56
CA TYR A 22 32.85 -1.47 16.64
C TYR A 22 32.22 -2.85 16.77
N THR A 23 32.91 -3.82 17.36
CA THR A 23 32.36 -5.16 17.64
C THR A 23 31.62 -5.21 18.98
N LEU A 24 31.95 -4.29 19.90
CA LEU A 24 31.45 -4.26 21.28
C LEU A 24 29.90 -4.28 21.36
N PRO A 25 29.12 -3.56 20.50
CA PRO A 25 27.67 -3.60 20.55
C PRO A 25 27.03 -4.99 20.42
N ASN A 26 27.70 -5.94 19.74
CA ASN A 26 27.19 -7.30 19.55
C ASN A 26 27.24 -8.16 20.82
N PHE A 27 28.00 -7.76 21.84
CA PHE A 27 28.05 -8.46 23.14
C PHE A 27 26.93 -8.05 24.10
N PHE A 28 26.15 -7.00 23.74
CA PHE A 28 25.01 -6.58 24.54
C PHE A 28 23.75 -7.28 24.04
N PRO A 29 23.00 -8.00 24.93
CA PRO A 29 21.78 -8.68 24.55
C PRO A 29 20.68 -7.68 24.12
N GLU A 30 19.78 -8.14 23.30
CA GLU A 30 18.55 -7.40 23.00
C GLU A 30 17.59 -7.48 24.20
N ALA A 31 16.96 -6.37 24.53
CA ALA A 31 15.94 -6.28 25.57
C ALA A 31 14.57 -6.04 24.94
N PRO A 32 13.50 -6.65 25.49
CA PRO A 32 12.15 -6.35 25.12
C PRO A 32 11.87 -4.85 25.26
N ALA A 33 11.28 -4.23 24.25
CA ALA A 33 11.02 -2.81 24.25
C ALA A 33 9.68 -2.49 23.59
N VAL A 34 9.10 -1.37 23.96
CA VAL A 34 7.94 -0.79 23.30
C VAL A 34 8.39 0.48 22.61
N GLN A 35 8.03 0.60 21.35
CA GLN A 35 8.23 1.81 20.56
C GLN A 35 6.89 2.54 20.42
N VAL A 36 6.87 3.80 20.83
CA VAL A 36 5.75 4.70 20.67
C VAL A 36 6.11 5.68 19.57
N SER A 37 5.46 5.55 18.42
CA SER A 37 5.61 6.45 17.29
C SER A 37 4.32 7.24 17.06
N SER A 38 4.43 8.40 16.42
CA SER A 38 3.26 9.17 16.05
C SER A 38 2.48 8.46 14.94
N SER A 39 1.17 8.37 15.06
CA SER A 39 0.30 7.95 13.95
C SER A 39 0.11 9.08 12.92
N LYS A 40 0.56 10.31 13.23
CA LYS A 40 0.39 11.51 12.43
C LYS A 40 1.70 12.27 12.29
N ALA A 41 2.08 12.65 11.08
CA ALA A 41 3.28 13.47 10.83
C ALA A 41 3.19 14.88 11.46
N THR A 42 1.99 15.33 11.82
CA THR A 42 1.75 16.63 12.48
C THR A 42 2.01 16.62 13.98
N ILE A 43 2.02 15.45 14.61
CA ILE A 43 2.34 15.32 16.04
C ILE A 43 3.84 15.21 16.15
N LYS A 44 4.46 16.25 16.67
CA LYS A 44 5.89 16.25 16.94
C LYS A 44 6.20 15.23 18.02
N ILE A 45 7.14 14.36 17.72
CA ILE A 45 7.76 13.47 18.70
C ILE A 45 8.78 14.32 19.44
N ASP A 46 8.43 14.75 20.63
CA ASP A 46 9.26 15.63 21.45
C ASP A 46 9.39 15.10 22.89
N ALA A 47 10.10 15.86 23.71
CA ALA A 47 10.32 15.51 25.12
C ALA A 47 9.00 15.41 25.92
N SER A 48 7.92 16.05 25.49
CA SER A 48 6.63 15.97 26.17
C SER A 48 6.00 14.58 26.01
N LEU A 49 6.17 13.94 24.86
CA LEU A 49 5.74 12.57 24.65
C LEU A 49 6.52 11.59 25.54
N LEU A 50 7.85 11.79 25.67
CA LEU A 50 8.68 10.97 26.55
C LEU A 50 8.15 11.02 27.99
N THR A 51 7.89 12.23 28.51
CA THR A 51 7.32 12.42 29.85
C THR A 51 5.96 11.76 30.00
N THR A 52 5.09 11.93 29.00
CA THR A 52 3.75 11.32 28.99
C THR A 52 3.80 9.79 29.02
N VAL A 53 4.72 9.19 28.27
CA VAL A 53 4.94 7.73 28.24
C VAL A 53 5.46 7.24 29.59
N GLU A 54 6.45 7.92 30.16
CA GLU A 54 6.99 7.57 31.49
C GLU A 54 5.93 7.67 32.59
N ASP A 55 5.14 8.74 32.59
CA ASP A 55 4.09 8.95 33.60
C ASP A 55 2.96 7.92 33.43
N ALA A 56 2.62 7.54 32.20
CA ALA A 56 1.66 6.49 31.95
C ALA A 56 2.12 5.14 32.50
N LEU A 57 3.39 4.79 32.31
CA LEU A 57 3.98 3.55 32.84
C LEU A 57 4.08 3.56 34.37
N LYS A 58 4.47 4.70 34.96
CA LYS A 58 4.49 4.88 36.42
C LYS A 58 3.08 4.76 37.03
N ALA A 59 2.09 5.39 36.40
CA ALA A 59 0.70 5.31 36.84
C ALA A 59 0.13 3.88 36.77
N ALA A 60 0.57 3.09 35.79
CA ALA A 60 0.22 1.67 35.66
C ALA A 60 1.10 0.74 36.54
N ALA A 61 2.02 1.28 37.34
CA ALA A 61 2.99 0.53 38.15
C ALA A 61 3.83 -0.49 37.35
N ILE A 62 4.15 -0.18 36.10
CA ILE A 62 4.93 -1.06 35.21
C ILE A 62 6.41 -0.65 35.26
N PRO A 63 7.32 -1.53 35.74
CA PRO A 63 8.73 -1.23 35.81
C PRO A 63 9.37 -1.21 34.42
N PHE A 64 10.22 -0.21 34.14
CA PHE A 64 10.97 -0.10 32.91
C PHE A 64 12.44 0.21 33.16
N ARG A 65 13.34 -0.18 32.24
CA ARG A 65 14.78 -0.03 32.39
C ARG A 65 15.36 1.24 31.77
N GLY A 66 14.55 2.03 31.13
CA GLY A 66 14.94 3.29 30.51
C GLY A 66 14.07 3.63 29.32
N ALA A 67 13.87 4.91 29.11
CA ALA A 67 13.17 5.46 27.97
C ALA A 67 14.10 6.37 27.17
N THR A 68 14.06 6.28 25.85
CA THR A 68 14.88 7.09 24.93
C THR A 68 14.00 7.67 23.85
N LEU A 69 14.29 8.91 23.47
CA LEU A 69 13.63 9.60 22.37
C LEU A 69 14.59 9.65 21.17
N ASP A 70 14.12 9.23 20.02
CA ASP A 70 14.83 9.41 18.75
C ASP A 70 13.90 9.94 17.64
N ALA A 71 14.42 10.07 16.42
CA ALA A 71 13.64 10.57 15.29
C ALA A 71 12.42 9.69 14.91
N THR A 72 12.40 8.42 15.35
CA THR A 72 11.34 7.45 15.03
C THR A 72 10.30 7.31 16.15
N GLY A 73 10.57 7.83 17.34
CA GLY A 73 9.63 7.76 18.46
C GLY A 73 10.29 7.64 19.83
N VAL A 74 9.44 7.39 20.82
CA VAL A 74 9.89 7.06 22.19
C VAL A 74 10.04 5.55 22.29
N LYS A 75 11.19 5.10 22.74
CA LYS A 75 11.52 3.68 22.92
C LYS A 75 11.75 3.39 24.39
N VAL A 76 11.00 2.46 24.95
CA VAL A 76 11.08 2.07 26.37
C VAL A 76 11.47 0.61 26.47
N ARG A 77 12.51 0.31 27.28
CA ARG A 77 13.02 -1.06 27.48
C ARG A 77 12.43 -1.69 28.74
N PHE A 78 12.17 -2.99 28.67
CA PHE A 78 11.63 -3.78 29.76
C PHE A 78 12.57 -4.93 30.15
N ALA A 79 12.32 -5.55 31.28
CA ALA A 79 13.11 -6.66 31.76
C ALA A 79 12.75 -7.97 31.08
N ASP A 80 11.50 -8.14 30.74
CA ASP A 80 10.91 -9.38 30.22
C ASP A 80 9.76 -9.09 29.23
N PRO A 81 9.39 -10.07 28.38
CA PRO A 81 8.32 -9.92 27.40
C PRO A 81 6.93 -9.73 28.01
N ASP A 82 6.65 -10.31 29.18
CA ASP A 82 5.33 -10.18 29.82
C ASP A 82 5.07 -8.74 30.28
N THR A 83 6.10 -8.12 30.85
CA THR A 83 6.08 -6.69 31.21
C THR A 83 5.95 -5.80 29.99
N GLN A 84 6.60 -6.16 28.89
CA GLN A 84 6.50 -5.47 27.60
C GLN A 84 5.06 -5.47 27.07
N ILE A 85 4.38 -6.63 27.10
CA ILE A 85 2.98 -6.76 26.62
C ILE A 85 2.04 -5.92 27.48
N LYS A 86 2.17 -6.00 28.81
CA LYS A 86 1.38 -5.17 29.74
C LYS A 86 1.59 -3.67 29.49
N ALA A 87 2.83 -3.28 29.24
CA ALA A 87 3.18 -1.90 28.92
C ALA A 87 2.57 -1.44 27.59
N LYS A 88 2.58 -2.29 26.56
CA LYS A 88 1.92 -2.00 25.28
C LYS A 88 0.43 -1.70 25.50
N ASP A 89 -0.28 -2.57 26.23
CA ASP A 89 -1.73 -2.43 26.44
C ASP A 89 -2.06 -1.17 27.28
N ALA A 90 -1.28 -0.91 28.34
CA ALA A 90 -1.42 0.29 29.16
C ALA A 90 -1.16 1.58 28.37
N LEU A 91 -0.08 1.61 27.58
CA LEU A 91 0.26 2.76 26.74
C LEU A 91 -0.75 2.97 25.60
N GLN A 92 -1.22 1.90 24.96
CA GLN A 92 -2.24 1.99 23.92
C GLN A 92 -3.56 2.55 24.46
N SER A 93 -3.95 2.14 25.67
CA SER A 93 -5.15 2.65 26.36
C SER A 93 -5.01 4.12 26.76
N LYS A 94 -3.82 4.53 27.25
CA LYS A 94 -3.58 5.89 27.77
C LYS A 94 -3.30 6.92 26.69
N LEU A 95 -2.52 6.56 25.68
CA LEU A 95 -2.11 7.45 24.59
C LEU A 95 -3.15 7.55 23.48
N GLY A 96 -4.11 6.60 23.48
CA GLY A 96 -5.18 6.55 22.48
C GLY A 96 -4.66 6.30 21.07
N GLU A 97 -5.47 6.67 20.10
CA GLU A 97 -5.24 6.34 18.68
C GLU A 97 -4.26 7.31 17.98
N ASN A 98 -3.79 8.33 18.66
CA ASN A 98 -2.83 9.30 18.12
C ASN A 98 -1.41 8.75 18.04
N TYR A 99 -1.14 7.65 18.73
CA TYR A 99 0.17 7.02 18.79
C TYR A 99 0.06 5.54 18.46
N ILE A 100 1.07 5.06 17.74
CA ILE A 100 1.23 3.63 17.44
C ILE A 100 2.18 3.06 18.48
N VAL A 101 1.71 2.08 19.24
CA VAL A 101 2.50 1.37 20.24
C VAL A 101 2.87 0.00 19.69
N ALA A 102 4.12 -0.16 19.28
CA ALA A 102 4.65 -1.37 18.68
C ALA A 102 5.59 -2.12 19.65
N LEU A 103 5.50 -3.46 19.65
CA LEU A 103 6.51 -4.30 20.31
C LEU A 103 7.79 -4.29 19.49
N ASN A 104 8.92 -4.11 20.14
CA ASN A 104 10.23 -4.08 19.50
C ASN A 104 11.27 -4.78 20.39
N LEU A 105 12.42 -5.09 19.81
CA LEU A 105 13.60 -5.56 20.51
C LEU A 105 14.72 -4.53 20.30
N LEU A 106 15.28 -4.01 21.38
CA LEU A 106 16.32 -3.00 21.33
C LEU A 106 17.61 -3.52 21.96
N SER A 107 18.74 -3.24 21.34
CA SER A 107 20.03 -3.53 21.93
C SER A 107 20.20 -2.79 23.27
N SER A 108 20.74 -3.51 24.25
CA SER A 108 21.11 -2.93 25.56
C SER A 108 22.43 -2.19 25.52
N SER A 109 23.03 -1.96 24.34
CA SER A 109 24.29 -1.28 24.17
C SER A 109 24.25 0.16 24.71
N PRO A 110 25.34 0.65 25.34
CA PRO A 110 25.43 2.01 25.82
C PRO A 110 25.30 3.07 24.72
N GLN A 111 24.69 4.20 25.03
CA GLN A 111 24.39 5.26 24.04
C GLN A 111 25.63 5.85 23.38
N TRP A 112 26.81 5.88 24.09
CA TRP A 112 28.04 6.40 23.53
C TRP A 112 28.54 5.59 22.31
N LEU A 113 28.26 4.26 22.27
CA LEU A 113 28.56 3.43 21.11
C LEU A 113 27.69 3.83 19.90
N ALA A 114 26.40 4.07 20.13
CA ALA A 114 25.51 4.54 19.09
C ALA A 114 25.89 5.94 18.57
N SER A 115 26.42 6.82 19.44
CA SER A 115 26.85 8.18 19.05
C SER A 115 28.07 8.21 18.13
N ILE A 116 28.90 7.17 18.16
CA ILE A 116 30.05 7.00 17.23
C ILE A 116 29.72 6.12 16.03
N GLY A 117 28.41 5.75 15.84
CA GLY A 117 27.96 4.88 14.76
C GLY A 117 28.29 3.39 14.94
N ALA A 118 28.76 2.96 16.14
CA ALA A 118 28.94 1.56 16.47
C ALA A 118 27.60 0.95 16.85
N LEU A 119 26.93 0.37 15.86
CA LEU A 119 25.62 -0.29 16.01
C LEU A 119 25.79 -1.82 16.06
N PRO A 120 24.91 -2.54 16.77
CA PRO A 120 24.92 -4.00 16.74
C PRO A 120 24.63 -4.52 15.35
N MET A 121 25.16 -5.70 15.02
CA MET A 121 24.88 -6.37 13.78
C MET A 121 23.41 -6.79 13.75
N TYR A 122 22.73 -6.49 12.65
CA TYR A 122 21.36 -6.96 12.44
C TYR A 122 21.34 -8.47 12.20
N LEU A 123 20.65 -9.17 13.08
CA LEU A 123 20.54 -10.63 13.01
C LEU A 123 19.39 -10.97 12.05
N GLY A 124 19.65 -11.92 11.15
CA GLY A 124 18.64 -12.45 10.25
C GLY A 124 17.58 -13.29 10.96
N LEU A 125 16.62 -13.79 10.17
CA LEU A 125 15.48 -14.57 10.65
C LEU A 125 15.89 -15.81 11.48
N ASP A 126 16.98 -16.48 11.10
CA ASP A 126 17.46 -17.71 11.76
C ASP A 126 17.95 -17.48 13.20
N LEU A 127 18.53 -16.33 13.46
CA LEU A 127 19.11 -16.00 14.77
C LEU A 127 18.16 -15.17 15.65
N ARG A 128 17.34 -14.32 15.04
CA ARG A 128 16.41 -13.44 15.77
C ARG A 128 15.02 -14.04 15.90
N GLY A 129 14.71 -15.04 15.08
CA GLY A 129 13.34 -15.50 14.90
C GLY A 129 12.49 -14.50 14.11
N GLY A 130 11.25 -14.78 13.92
CA GLY A 130 10.31 -13.93 13.19
C GLY A 130 9.43 -14.72 12.24
N VAL A 131 8.99 -14.09 11.16
CA VAL A 131 8.05 -14.69 10.22
C VAL A 131 8.59 -14.70 8.80
N HIS A 132 8.37 -15.82 8.15
CA HIS A 132 8.63 -16.01 6.72
C HIS A 132 7.29 -16.20 6.00
N PHE A 133 7.02 -15.37 5.01
CA PHE A 133 5.90 -15.51 4.11
C PHE A 133 6.38 -15.78 2.69
N LEU A 134 5.71 -16.71 2.01
CA LEU A 134 5.79 -16.87 0.57
C LEU A 134 4.46 -16.45 -0.04
N LEU A 135 4.48 -15.41 -0.86
CA LEU A 135 3.30 -14.88 -1.53
C LEU A 135 3.35 -15.24 -3.02
N GLN A 136 2.24 -15.67 -3.58
CA GLN A 136 2.08 -15.91 -5.01
C GLN A 136 1.27 -14.78 -5.64
N VAL A 137 1.78 -14.20 -6.72
CA VAL A 137 1.14 -13.13 -7.49
C VAL A 137 0.14 -13.74 -8.47
N ASP A 138 -1.09 -13.26 -8.49
CA ASP A 138 -2.09 -13.65 -9.50
C ASP A 138 -1.75 -13.02 -10.86
N MET A 139 -1.00 -13.78 -11.66
CA MET A 139 -0.59 -13.37 -13.00
C MET A 139 -1.76 -13.21 -13.96
N LYS A 140 -2.85 -13.97 -13.75
CA LYS A 140 -4.05 -13.85 -14.56
C LYS A 140 -4.74 -12.52 -14.29
N ALA A 141 -4.91 -12.15 -13.03
CA ALA A 141 -5.49 -10.87 -12.65
C ALA A 141 -4.64 -9.68 -13.17
N ALA A 142 -3.31 -9.80 -13.21
CA ALA A 142 -2.44 -8.79 -13.82
C ALA A 142 -2.74 -8.60 -15.31
N LEU A 143 -2.88 -9.68 -16.06
CA LEU A 143 -3.20 -9.63 -17.49
C LEU A 143 -4.63 -9.14 -17.72
N ASP A 144 -5.59 -9.55 -16.90
CA ASP A 144 -6.98 -9.11 -16.96
C ASP A 144 -7.10 -7.59 -16.74
N LYS A 145 -6.38 -7.05 -15.75
CA LYS A 145 -6.30 -5.60 -15.49
C LYS A 145 -5.67 -4.84 -16.66
N ALA A 146 -4.66 -5.41 -17.30
CA ALA A 146 -4.08 -4.84 -18.52
C ALA A 146 -5.06 -4.83 -19.68
N ALA A 147 -5.83 -5.91 -19.89
CA ALA A 147 -6.85 -6.01 -20.91
C ALA A 147 -8.00 -5.01 -20.70
N ASP A 148 -8.40 -4.76 -19.45
CA ASP A 148 -9.42 -3.73 -19.12
C ASP A 148 -8.91 -2.32 -19.48
N ARG A 149 -7.62 -2.03 -19.20
CA ARG A 149 -6.99 -0.78 -19.60
C ARG A 149 -6.99 -0.63 -21.14
N TYR A 150 -6.53 -1.64 -21.87
CA TYR A 150 -6.55 -1.61 -23.33
C TYR A 150 -7.97 -1.48 -23.89
N THR A 151 -8.96 -2.08 -23.24
CA THR A 151 -10.38 -1.92 -23.62
C THR A 151 -10.81 -0.45 -23.56
N SER A 152 -10.42 0.26 -22.49
CA SER A 152 -10.72 1.68 -22.31
C SER A 152 -9.94 2.54 -23.30
N ASP A 153 -8.66 2.26 -23.50
CA ASP A 153 -7.77 3.00 -24.39
C ASP A 153 -8.20 2.87 -25.86
N ILE A 154 -8.53 1.64 -26.30
CA ILE A 154 -9.05 1.37 -27.66
C ILE A 154 -10.39 2.08 -27.87
N ARG A 155 -11.29 2.07 -26.88
CA ARG A 155 -12.56 2.79 -26.96
C ARG A 155 -12.34 4.30 -27.15
N SER A 156 -11.41 4.89 -26.42
CA SER A 156 -11.05 6.29 -26.54
C SER A 156 -10.41 6.59 -27.88
N LEU A 157 -9.46 5.78 -28.32
CA LEU A 157 -8.82 5.93 -29.64
C LEU A 157 -9.82 5.92 -30.78
N LEU A 158 -10.72 4.92 -30.81
CA LEU A 158 -11.71 4.80 -31.88
C LEU A 158 -12.71 5.96 -31.91
N ARG A 159 -13.06 6.50 -30.74
CA ARG A 159 -13.89 7.70 -30.62
C ARG A 159 -13.17 8.93 -31.15
N ASP A 160 -11.93 9.12 -30.78
CA ASP A 160 -11.11 10.28 -31.20
C ASP A 160 -10.85 10.24 -32.71
N ARG A 161 -10.68 9.05 -33.29
CA ARG A 161 -10.51 8.82 -34.74
C ARG A 161 -11.83 8.78 -35.51
N LYS A 162 -12.97 8.95 -34.82
CA LYS A 162 -14.33 8.91 -35.41
C LYS A 162 -14.60 7.63 -36.19
N VAL A 163 -14.05 6.50 -35.74
CA VAL A 163 -14.32 5.17 -36.28
C VAL A 163 -15.64 4.66 -35.69
N GLN A 164 -16.55 4.17 -36.53
CA GLN A 164 -17.83 3.62 -36.07
C GLN A 164 -17.66 2.17 -35.64
N TYR A 165 -18.10 1.84 -34.44
CA TYR A 165 -18.06 0.48 -33.88
C TYR A 165 -19.34 0.13 -33.15
N GLY A 166 -19.71 -1.16 -33.13
CA GLY A 166 -20.87 -1.69 -32.43
C GLY A 166 -20.69 -1.86 -30.94
N GLY A 167 -19.43 -1.95 -30.48
CA GLY A 167 -19.08 -2.09 -29.07
C GLY A 167 -17.63 -2.51 -28.86
N VAL A 168 -17.07 -2.15 -27.72
CA VAL A 168 -15.75 -2.60 -27.26
C VAL A 168 -15.93 -3.30 -25.92
N GLY A 169 -15.52 -4.54 -25.82
CA GLY A 169 -15.63 -5.38 -24.64
C GLY A 169 -14.42 -6.26 -24.44
N ARG A 170 -14.45 -7.09 -23.40
CA ARG A 170 -13.41 -8.05 -23.07
C ARG A 170 -13.96 -9.47 -22.99
N GLU A 171 -13.26 -10.43 -23.55
CA GLU A 171 -13.50 -11.87 -23.37
C GLU A 171 -12.19 -12.52 -22.88
N GLY A 172 -12.15 -12.94 -21.60
CA GLY A 172 -10.91 -13.36 -20.95
C GLY A 172 -9.88 -12.22 -20.92
N SER A 173 -8.66 -12.47 -21.34
CA SER A 173 -7.59 -11.46 -21.48
C SER A 173 -7.55 -10.77 -22.86
N ASN A 174 -8.50 -11.03 -23.73
CA ASN A 174 -8.56 -10.43 -25.06
C ASN A 174 -9.58 -9.29 -25.11
N VAL A 175 -9.25 -8.24 -25.84
CA VAL A 175 -10.18 -7.15 -26.15
C VAL A 175 -10.90 -7.45 -27.47
N ILE A 176 -12.21 -7.31 -27.48
CA ILE A 176 -13.04 -7.55 -28.66
C ILE A 176 -13.72 -6.26 -29.05
N VAL A 177 -13.51 -5.88 -30.31
CA VAL A 177 -14.21 -4.76 -30.94
C VAL A 177 -15.17 -5.31 -31.99
N ARG A 178 -16.42 -4.90 -31.93
CA ARG A 178 -17.50 -5.35 -32.84
C ARG A 178 -17.77 -4.27 -33.87
N PHE A 179 -17.97 -4.70 -35.12
CA PHE A 179 -18.24 -3.81 -36.23
C PHE A 179 -19.46 -4.30 -37.03
N ARG A 180 -20.10 -3.37 -37.72
CA ARG A 180 -21.17 -3.64 -38.65
C ARG A 180 -20.69 -3.55 -40.10
N ASP A 181 -19.60 -2.81 -40.32
CA ASP A 181 -19.03 -2.53 -41.63
C ASP A 181 -17.55 -2.95 -41.68
N GLU A 182 -17.15 -3.56 -42.78
CA GLU A 182 -15.80 -4.05 -43.00
C GLU A 182 -14.79 -2.92 -43.20
N ALA A 183 -15.23 -1.81 -43.83
CA ALA A 183 -14.37 -0.64 -44.01
C ALA A 183 -14.00 -0.01 -42.67
N GLU A 184 -14.95 0.08 -41.73
CA GLU A 184 -14.67 0.60 -40.39
C GLU A 184 -13.80 -0.37 -39.57
N ARG A 185 -13.97 -1.69 -39.71
CA ARG A 185 -13.07 -2.70 -39.09
C ARG A 185 -11.64 -2.54 -39.58
N THR A 186 -11.44 -2.34 -40.89
CA THR A 186 -10.11 -2.14 -41.49
C THR A 186 -9.46 -0.85 -41.02
N LYS A 187 -10.19 0.25 -40.94
CA LYS A 187 -9.71 1.51 -40.37
C LYS A 187 -9.30 1.33 -38.91
N ALA A 188 -10.18 0.69 -38.10
CA ALA A 188 -9.88 0.41 -36.69
C ALA A 188 -8.62 -0.41 -36.53
N ARG A 189 -8.42 -1.44 -37.37
CA ARG A 189 -7.23 -2.29 -37.34
C ARG A 189 -5.97 -1.47 -37.53
N VAL A 190 -5.91 -0.60 -38.56
CA VAL A 190 -4.75 0.24 -38.83
C VAL A 190 -4.43 1.20 -37.67
N GLU A 191 -5.47 1.85 -37.13
CA GLU A 191 -5.28 2.80 -36.03
C GLU A 191 -4.84 2.10 -34.71
N ILE A 192 -5.43 0.92 -34.41
CA ILE A 192 -5.06 0.14 -33.21
C ILE A 192 -3.63 -0.42 -33.36
N GLU A 193 -3.28 -1.00 -34.51
CA GLU A 193 -1.95 -1.55 -34.77
C GLU A 193 -0.86 -0.49 -34.62
N LYS A 194 -1.12 0.72 -35.11
CA LYS A 194 -0.20 1.85 -34.99
C LYS A 194 -0.07 2.36 -33.56
N SER A 195 -1.16 2.40 -32.81
CA SER A 195 -1.19 2.98 -31.46
C SER A 195 -0.80 2.01 -30.36
N PHE A 196 -1.03 0.71 -30.57
CA PHE A 196 -0.78 -0.35 -29.58
C PHE A 196 0.07 -1.49 -30.19
N PRO A 197 1.36 -1.31 -30.37
CA PRO A 197 2.26 -2.29 -30.98
C PRO A 197 2.37 -3.59 -30.17
N ASP A 198 1.95 -3.59 -28.91
CA ASP A 198 1.95 -4.75 -28.01
C ASP A 198 0.77 -5.71 -28.26
N LEU A 199 -0.18 -5.32 -29.08
CA LEU A 199 -1.34 -6.12 -29.42
C LEU A 199 -1.14 -6.88 -30.72
N LEU A 200 -1.62 -8.12 -30.75
CA LEU A 200 -1.79 -8.95 -31.94
C LEU A 200 -3.27 -8.89 -32.33
N LEU A 201 -3.53 -8.35 -33.51
CA LEU A 201 -4.90 -8.23 -34.03
C LEU A 201 -5.26 -9.41 -34.91
N ARG A 202 -6.44 -9.99 -34.66
CA ARG A 202 -7.03 -11.05 -35.47
C ARG A 202 -8.46 -10.68 -35.84
N GLU A 203 -8.81 -10.88 -37.09
CA GLU A 203 -10.16 -10.75 -37.54
C GLU A 203 -10.91 -12.04 -37.22
N ALA A 204 -12.13 -11.91 -36.76
CA ALA A 204 -13.04 -13.02 -36.45
C ALA A 204 -14.47 -12.66 -36.84
N GLU A 205 -15.28 -13.67 -37.05
CA GLU A 205 -16.71 -13.53 -37.25
C GLU A 205 -17.43 -14.00 -35.99
N GLY A 206 -18.41 -13.24 -35.57
CA GLY A 206 -19.26 -13.56 -34.45
C GLY A 206 -20.55 -14.29 -34.89
N THR A 207 -21.34 -14.64 -33.89
CA THR A 207 -22.66 -15.28 -34.12
C THR A 207 -23.55 -14.31 -34.92
N GLY A 208 -24.10 -14.79 -36.05
CA GLY A 208 -24.98 -13.98 -36.91
C GLY A 208 -24.28 -13.05 -37.91
N GLY A 209 -22.97 -13.32 -38.25
CA GLY A 209 -22.26 -12.51 -39.24
C GLY A 209 -21.71 -11.21 -38.71
N GLU A 210 -21.61 -11.04 -37.38
CA GLU A 210 -21.02 -9.87 -36.75
C GLU A 210 -19.52 -9.85 -36.98
N LEU A 211 -18.99 -8.75 -37.54
CA LEU A 211 -17.59 -8.58 -37.79
C LEU A 211 -16.86 -8.22 -36.47
N ARG A 212 -15.87 -9.00 -36.09
CA ARG A 212 -15.09 -8.81 -34.86
C ARG A 212 -13.62 -8.57 -35.17
N LEU A 213 -12.99 -7.71 -34.36
CA LEU A 213 -11.56 -7.57 -34.28
C LEU A 213 -11.14 -7.96 -32.87
N VAL A 214 -10.36 -9.04 -32.77
CA VAL A 214 -9.84 -9.57 -31.52
C VAL A 214 -8.42 -9.07 -31.33
N ALA A 215 -8.18 -8.32 -30.27
CA ALA A 215 -6.87 -7.84 -29.88
C ALA A 215 -6.35 -8.64 -28.67
N ALA A 216 -5.33 -9.43 -28.88
CA ALA A 216 -4.64 -10.23 -27.88
C ALA A 216 -3.28 -9.64 -27.56
N LEU A 217 -2.82 -9.76 -26.31
CA LEU A 217 -1.46 -9.37 -25.96
C LEU A 217 -0.44 -10.31 -26.59
N LYS A 218 0.62 -9.75 -27.19
CA LYS A 218 1.78 -10.51 -27.66
C LYS A 218 2.47 -11.21 -26.48
N PRO A 219 3.09 -12.40 -26.67
CA PRO A 219 3.75 -13.12 -25.57
C PRO A 219 4.81 -12.28 -24.83
N GLU A 220 5.58 -11.46 -25.57
CA GLU A 220 6.59 -10.58 -24.98
C GLU A 220 5.96 -9.46 -24.14
N ALA A 221 4.81 -8.95 -24.55
CA ALA A 221 4.05 -7.96 -23.81
C ALA A 221 3.42 -8.57 -22.54
N GLN A 222 2.89 -9.80 -22.64
CA GLN A 222 2.39 -10.54 -21.48
C GLN A 222 3.49 -10.71 -20.44
N LYS A 223 4.69 -11.16 -20.86
CA LYS A 223 5.82 -11.34 -19.95
C LYS A 223 6.23 -10.03 -19.29
N ARG A 224 6.33 -8.92 -20.06
CA ARG A 224 6.66 -7.61 -19.48
C ARG A 224 5.63 -7.15 -18.44
N ILE A 225 4.34 -7.39 -18.68
CA ILE A 225 3.27 -7.05 -17.74
C ILE A 225 3.39 -7.88 -16.47
N GLN A 226 3.66 -9.17 -16.59
CA GLN A 226 3.83 -10.08 -15.47
C GLN A 226 5.06 -9.71 -14.63
N ASP A 227 6.21 -9.54 -15.26
CA ASP A 227 7.46 -9.14 -14.60
C ASP A 227 7.29 -7.77 -13.92
N GLY A 228 6.65 -6.82 -14.60
CA GLY A 228 6.32 -5.50 -14.05
C GLY A 228 5.41 -5.56 -12.83
N ALA A 229 4.41 -6.44 -12.86
CA ALA A 229 3.49 -6.65 -11.73
C ALA A 229 4.22 -7.20 -10.50
N VAL A 230 5.14 -8.17 -10.68
CA VAL A 230 5.95 -8.70 -9.57
C VAL A 230 6.84 -7.62 -8.97
N GLN A 231 7.56 -6.85 -9.81
CA GLN A 231 8.46 -5.80 -9.34
C GLN A 231 7.71 -4.67 -8.60
N GLN A 232 6.55 -4.27 -9.11
CA GLN A 232 5.70 -3.29 -8.45
C GLN A 232 5.17 -3.82 -7.11
N ASN A 233 4.73 -5.08 -7.05
CA ASN A 233 4.29 -5.71 -5.82
C ASN A 233 5.42 -5.79 -4.79
N ILE A 234 6.65 -6.13 -5.20
CA ILE A 234 7.84 -6.12 -4.32
C ILE A 234 8.06 -4.72 -3.73
N THR A 235 7.96 -3.68 -4.55
CA THR A 235 8.12 -2.29 -4.08
C THR A 235 7.05 -1.93 -3.06
N ILE A 236 5.81 -2.29 -3.32
CA ILE A 236 4.69 -2.03 -2.41
C ILE A 236 4.84 -2.82 -1.10
N LEU A 237 5.24 -4.09 -1.18
CA LEU A 237 5.51 -4.90 0.00
C LEU A 237 6.63 -4.31 0.85
N ARG A 238 7.73 -3.82 0.24
CA ARG A 238 8.79 -3.12 0.97
C ARG A 238 8.25 -1.90 1.70
N ASN A 239 7.44 -1.08 1.04
CA ASN A 239 6.82 0.08 1.68
C ASN A 239 5.96 -0.33 2.87
N ARG A 240 5.12 -1.35 2.72
CA ARG A 240 4.27 -1.88 3.80
C ARG A 240 5.07 -2.41 4.99
N VAL A 241 6.16 -3.11 4.72
CA VAL A 241 7.04 -3.66 5.76
C VAL A 241 7.80 -2.55 6.48
N ASN A 242 8.24 -1.52 5.77
CA ASN A 242 8.86 -0.34 6.36
C ASN A 242 7.90 0.39 7.32
N GLU A 243 6.62 0.49 6.95
CA GLU A 243 5.58 1.06 7.84
C GLU A 243 5.32 0.22 9.11
N LEU A 244 5.63 -1.08 9.06
CA LEU A 244 5.62 -1.95 10.25
C LEU A 244 6.80 -1.69 11.19
N GLY A 245 7.80 -0.91 10.76
CA GLY A 245 9.00 -0.63 11.54
C GLY A 245 9.94 -1.82 11.71
N VAL A 246 9.85 -2.82 10.83
CA VAL A 246 10.72 -4.00 10.86
C VAL A 246 12.13 -3.61 10.42
N ALA A 247 13.12 -3.96 11.23
CA ALA A 247 14.53 -3.74 10.89
C ALA A 247 15.00 -4.82 9.90
N GLU A 248 15.66 -4.39 8.81
CA GLU A 248 16.27 -5.25 7.80
C GLU A 248 15.34 -6.35 7.23
N PRO A 249 14.15 -5.98 6.73
CA PRO A 249 13.25 -6.96 6.13
C PRO A 249 13.81 -7.43 4.79
N ILE A 250 13.63 -8.72 4.49
CA ILE A 250 13.96 -9.26 3.17
C ILE A 250 12.68 -9.35 2.35
N VAL A 251 12.65 -8.65 1.21
CA VAL A 251 11.56 -8.75 0.22
C VAL A 251 12.21 -8.98 -1.14
N GLN A 252 12.06 -10.19 -1.67
CA GLN A 252 12.71 -10.60 -2.93
C GLN A 252 11.84 -11.52 -3.76
N GLN A 253 12.07 -11.50 -5.06
CA GLN A 253 11.42 -12.41 -6.00
C GLN A 253 11.97 -13.84 -5.85
N GLN A 254 11.07 -14.82 -5.90
CA GLN A 254 11.40 -16.24 -5.96
C GLN A 254 10.65 -16.90 -7.14
N GLY A 255 11.40 -17.27 -8.19
CA GLY A 255 10.77 -17.80 -9.40
C GLY A 255 10.09 -16.71 -10.23
N ALA A 256 9.07 -17.08 -11.01
CA ALA A 256 8.40 -16.18 -11.94
C ALA A 256 7.28 -15.36 -11.31
N ASP A 257 6.58 -15.93 -10.31
CA ASP A 257 5.31 -15.41 -9.80
C ASP A 257 5.25 -15.33 -8.27
N ARG A 258 6.36 -15.55 -7.56
CA ARG A 258 6.39 -15.58 -6.10
C ARG A 258 7.29 -14.50 -5.52
N VAL A 259 6.93 -14.06 -4.32
CA VAL A 259 7.69 -13.10 -3.53
C VAL A 259 7.87 -13.67 -2.12
N VAL A 260 9.12 -13.72 -1.68
CA VAL A 260 9.49 -14.05 -0.30
C VAL A 260 9.52 -12.77 0.50
N VAL A 261 8.88 -12.79 1.67
CA VAL A 261 8.95 -11.73 2.67
C VAL A 261 9.40 -12.33 3.99
N GLN A 262 10.55 -11.87 4.50
CA GLN A 262 11.05 -12.27 5.80
C GLN A 262 11.08 -11.06 6.73
N LEU A 263 10.50 -11.24 7.91
CA LEU A 263 10.32 -10.20 8.90
C LEU A 263 11.01 -10.61 10.22
N PRO A 264 12.31 -10.32 10.38
CA PRO A 264 13.03 -10.65 11.60
C PRO A 264 12.46 -9.90 12.80
N GLY A 265 12.33 -10.60 13.94
CA GLY A 265 11.87 -10.01 15.21
C GLY A 265 10.39 -9.66 15.29
N VAL A 266 9.59 -9.97 14.25
CA VAL A 266 8.14 -9.75 14.30
C VAL A 266 7.49 -10.85 15.14
N GLN A 267 6.78 -10.42 16.21
CA GLN A 267 6.05 -11.31 17.12
C GLN A 267 4.56 -11.39 16.78
N ASP A 268 3.98 -10.32 16.24
CA ASP A 268 2.57 -10.24 15.84
C ASP A 268 2.42 -10.65 14.35
N THR A 269 2.37 -11.96 14.14
CA THR A 269 2.23 -12.55 12.80
C THR A 269 0.88 -12.22 12.16
N ALA A 270 -0.18 -12.15 12.96
CA ALA A 270 -1.53 -11.87 12.48
C ALA A 270 -1.63 -10.46 11.89
N ARG A 271 -1.04 -9.47 12.56
CA ARG A 271 -0.99 -8.08 12.07
C ARG A 271 -0.12 -7.96 10.82
N ALA A 272 1.04 -8.63 10.79
CA ALA A 272 1.89 -8.64 9.61
C ALA A 272 1.17 -9.25 8.40
N LYS A 273 0.50 -10.38 8.59
CA LYS A 273 -0.31 -11.05 7.57
C LYS A 273 -1.45 -10.16 7.06
N ASP A 274 -2.17 -9.50 7.95
CA ASP A 274 -3.24 -8.58 7.58
C ASP A 274 -2.72 -7.44 6.70
N ILE A 275 -1.64 -6.77 7.10
CA ILE A 275 -1.06 -5.65 6.35
C ILE A 275 -0.49 -6.08 5.00
N LEU A 276 0.24 -7.21 4.95
CA LEU A 276 0.82 -7.71 3.70
C LEU A 276 -0.24 -8.25 2.74
N GLY A 277 -1.26 -8.96 3.28
CA GLY A 277 -2.30 -9.62 2.51
C GLY A 277 -3.42 -8.69 2.02
N ARG A 278 -3.51 -7.47 2.51
CA ARG A 278 -4.55 -6.53 2.05
C ARG A 278 -4.32 -6.17 0.58
N THR A 279 -5.28 -6.54 -0.26
CA THR A 279 -5.30 -6.22 -1.69
C THR A 279 -6.11 -4.96 -1.98
N ALA A 280 -6.46 -4.21 -0.94
CA ALA A 280 -7.31 -3.06 -1.04
C ALA A 280 -6.75 -2.02 -2.01
N THR A 281 -7.51 -1.71 -3.04
CA THR A 281 -7.27 -0.61 -3.96
C THR A 281 -8.30 0.49 -3.71
N LEU A 282 -7.85 1.72 -3.78
CA LEU A 282 -8.76 2.86 -3.69
C LEU A 282 -9.05 3.39 -5.08
N GLU A 283 -10.31 3.58 -5.37
CA GLU A 283 -10.77 4.17 -6.61
C GLU A 283 -11.68 5.36 -6.32
N ILE A 284 -11.47 6.43 -7.06
CA ILE A 284 -12.35 7.58 -7.04
C ILE A 284 -13.26 7.49 -8.26
N ARG A 285 -14.57 7.48 -8.04
CA ARG A 285 -15.58 7.36 -9.09
C ARG A 285 -16.69 8.39 -8.88
N MET A 286 -17.36 8.80 -9.96
CA MET A 286 -18.53 9.68 -9.86
C MET A 286 -19.75 8.87 -9.45
N VAL A 287 -20.61 9.46 -8.61
CA VAL A 287 -21.94 8.90 -8.33
C VAL A 287 -22.84 9.14 -9.54
N ASN A 288 -23.66 8.16 -9.89
CA ASN A 288 -24.72 8.33 -10.87
C ASN A 288 -25.96 8.87 -10.16
N GLU A 289 -26.25 10.15 -10.39
CA GLU A 289 -27.37 10.89 -9.80
C GLU A 289 -28.50 11.11 -10.82
N GLU A 290 -28.57 10.31 -11.89
CA GLU A 290 -29.69 10.39 -12.83
C GLU A 290 -31.01 10.04 -12.14
N PRO A 291 -32.07 10.84 -12.35
CA PRO A 291 -33.37 10.60 -11.71
C PRO A 291 -33.89 9.18 -11.98
N GLY A 292 -34.28 8.46 -10.94
CA GLY A 292 -34.81 7.09 -11.04
C GLY A 292 -33.74 5.98 -11.21
N ALA A 293 -32.49 6.32 -11.47
CA ALA A 293 -31.44 5.32 -11.73
C ALA A 293 -31.12 4.45 -10.50
N LEU A 294 -31.15 5.04 -9.31
CA LEU A 294 -30.94 4.31 -8.05
C LEU A 294 -32.09 3.38 -7.74
N GLU A 295 -33.33 3.83 -7.90
CA GLU A 295 -34.53 3.00 -7.70
C GLU A 295 -34.56 1.82 -8.68
N GLN A 296 -34.20 2.06 -9.95
CA GLN A 296 -34.08 1.02 -10.95
C GLN A 296 -33.01 -0.02 -10.56
N ALA A 297 -31.87 0.43 -10.07
CA ALA A 297 -30.78 -0.44 -9.60
C ALA A 297 -31.21 -1.29 -8.38
N LEU A 298 -31.94 -0.69 -7.44
CA LEU A 298 -32.49 -1.39 -6.27
C LEU A 298 -33.56 -2.42 -6.65
N ALA A 299 -34.30 -2.18 -7.74
CA ALA A 299 -35.25 -3.15 -8.32
C ALA A 299 -34.58 -4.31 -9.08
N GLY A 300 -33.22 -4.37 -9.07
CA GLY A 300 -32.45 -5.45 -9.70
C GLY A 300 -31.98 -5.17 -11.14
N SER A 301 -32.26 -3.99 -11.70
CA SER A 301 -31.84 -3.60 -13.05
C SER A 301 -30.83 -2.45 -12.98
N VAL A 302 -29.54 -2.77 -12.80
CA VAL A 302 -28.48 -1.77 -12.73
C VAL A 302 -28.28 -1.11 -14.09
N PRO A 303 -28.35 0.23 -14.21
CA PRO A 303 -28.14 0.95 -15.46
C PRO A 303 -26.77 0.67 -16.07
N PHE A 304 -26.71 0.62 -17.39
CA PHE A 304 -25.47 0.38 -18.11
C PHE A 304 -24.40 1.44 -17.76
N GLY A 305 -23.18 0.96 -17.48
CA GLY A 305 -22.07 1.84 -17.10
C GLY A 305 -22.06 2.27 -15.63
N SER A 306 -22.91 1.68 -14.79
CA SER A 306 -22.94 1.90 -13.34
C SER A 306 -22.81 0.58 -12.58
N ASP A 307 -22.40 0.68 -11.32
CA ASP A 307 -22.33 -0.41 -10.36
C ASP A 307 -23.02 0.04 -9.07
N LEU A 308 -23.80 -0.86 -8.46
CA LEU A 308 -24.47 -0.60 -7.18
C LEU A 308 -23.58 -1.07 -6.04
N PHE A 309 -23.18 -0.16 -5.17
CA PHE A 309 -22.40 -0.45 -3.97
C PHE A 309 -23.12 0.01 -2.71
N THR A 310 -22.62 -0.41 -1.57
CA THR A 310 -23.13 0.00 -0.27
C THR A 310 -22.09 0.89 0.42
N GLU A 311 -22.52 2.04 0.91
CA GLU A 311 -21.70 2.87 1.79
C GLU A 311 -21.58 2.21 3.17
N ARG A 312 -20.50 2.44 3.90
CA ARG A 312 -20.28 1.90 5.26
C ARG A 312 -21.44 2.15 6.24
N GLY A 313 -22.28 3.11 5.98
CA GLY A 313 -23.50 3.38 6.75
C GLY A 313 -24.71 2.54 6.34
N GLY A 314 -24.57 1.57 5.42
CA GLY A 314 -25.68 0.76 4.91
C GLY A 314 -26.48 1.43 3.78
N THR A 315 -26.12 2.65 3.37
CA THR A 315 -26.83 3.38 2.30
C THR A 315 -26.38 2.89 0.93
N PRO A 316 -27.28 2.46 0.05
CA PRO A 316 -26.92 2.08 -1.32
C PRO A 316 -26.50 3.31 -2.13
N VAL A 317 -25.44 3.20 -2.91
CA VAL A 317 -24.92 4.26 -3.78
C VAL A 317 -24.68 3.68 -5.16
N LEU A 318 -25.28 4.30 -6.19
CA LEU A 318 -25.04 3.95 -7.57
C LEU A 318 -23.84 4.74 -8.10
N VAL A 319 -22.79 4.04 -8.49
CA VAL A 319 -21.51 4.63 -8.86
C VAL A 319 -21.22 4.37 -10.33
N LYS A 320 -20.73 5.37 -11.06
CA LYS A 320 -20.32 5.17 -12.45
C LYS A 320 -19.12 4.21 -12.51
N ARG A 321 -19.13 3.31 -13.49
CA ARG A 321 -18.08 2.31 -13.68
C ARG A 321 -16.74 2.95 -14.05
N GLN A 322 -16.77 4.13 -14.66
CA GLN A 322 -15.57 4.87 -15.03
C GLN A 322 -14.83 5.34 -13.78
N VAL A 323 -13.58 4.90 -13.64
CA VAL A 323 -12.69 5.34 -12.58
C VAL A 323 -12.08 6.70 -12.97
N VAL A 324 -12.19 7.68 -12.08
CA VAL A 324 -11.60 9.01 -12.23
C VAL A 324 -10.13 8.97 -11.86
N LEU A 325 -9.81 8.32 -10.75
CA LEU A 325 -8.47 8.26 -10.20
C LEU A 325 -8.30 6.99 -9.35
N THR A 326 -7.11 6.41 -9.42
CA THR A 326 -6.72 5.23 -8.65
C THR A 326 -5.64 5.57 -7.64
N GLY A 327 -5.44 4.71 -6.65
CA GLY A 327 -4.48 4.92 -5.56
C GLY A 327 -3.02 5.05 -6.00
N ASP A 328 -2.66 4.66 -7.22
CA ASP A 328 -1.32 4.82 -7.80
C ASP A 328 -0.92 6.29 -8.06
N ARG A 329 -1.89 7.21 -8.04
CA ARG A 329 -1.69 8.66 -8.17
C ARG A 329 -1.55 9.38 -6.83
N ILE A 330 -1.47 8.63 -5.74
CA ILE A 330 -1.31 9.16 -4.40
C ILE A 330 0.16 9.14 -4.02
N ASN A 331 0.73 10.31 -3.74
CA ASN A 331 2.10 10.46 -3.26
C ASN A 331 2.20 10.23 -1.76
N ASP A 332 1.21 10.70 -1.00
CA ASP A 332 1.19 10.60 0.45
C ASP A 332 -0.26 10.61 0.96
N ALA A 333 -0.48 9.91 2.07
CA ALA A 333 -1.77 9.90 2.74
C ALA A 333 -1.55 9.84 4.26
N GLN A 334 -2.20 10.74 4.98
CA GLN A 334 -2.04 10.89 6.42
C GLN A 334 -3.40 10.87 7.13
N PRO A 335 -3.55 10.08 8.21
CA PRO A 335 -4.75 10.16 9.02
C PRO A 335 -4.78 11.51 9.78
N GLY A 336 -5.97 12.04 9.95
CA GLY A 336 -6.17 13.32 10.61
C GLY A 336 -7.62 13.48 11.05
N PHE A 337 -8.03 14.72 11.26
CA PHE A 337 -9.41 15.08 11.54
C PHE A 337 -9.87 16.16 10.58
N ASP A 338 -11.14 16.11 10.22
CA ASP A 338 -11.80 17.22 9.53
C ASP A 338 -11.86 18.43 10.46
N GLN A 339 -11.35 19.56 9.99
CA GLN A 339 -11.28 20.78 10.81
C GLN A 339 -12.66 21.37 11.13
N ARG A 340 -13.71 20.99 10.40
CA ARG A 340 -15.08 21.51 10.60
C ARG A 340 -15.95 20.60 11.45
N SER A 341 -15.91 19.27 11.18
CA SER A 341 -16.74 18.29 11.88
C SER A 341 -16.01 17.61 13.04
N ASN A 342 -14.69 17.75 13.13
CA ASN A 342 -13.82 17.01 14.07
C ASN A 342 -13.95 15.49 13.95
N GLU A 343 -14.42 15.00 12.79
CA GLU A 343 -14.49 13.58 12.47
C GLU A 343 -13.15 13.08 11.93
N PRO A 344 -12.83 11.78 12.12
CA PRO A 344 -11.65 11.18 11.52
C PRO A 344 -11.65 11.36 10.00
N ALA A 345 -10.50 11.75 9.45
CA ALA A 345 -10.32 12.02 8.03
C ALA A 345 -8.95 11.53 7.55
N VAL A 346 -8.81 11.35 6.26
CA VAL A 346 -7.52 11.07 5.61
C VAL A 346 -7.16 12.24 4.71
N HIS A 347 -6.01 12.84 4.96
CA HIS A 347 -5.44 13.88 4.09
C HIS A 347 -4.55 13.23 3.05
N VAL A 348 -4.88 13.43 1.78
CA VAL A 348 -4.23 12.79 0.64
C VAL A 348 -3.55 13.85 -0.22
N ASN A 349 -2.31 13.59 -0.60
CA ASN A 349 -1.56 14.38 -1.56
C ASN A 349 -1.42 13.58 -2.86
N LEU A 350 -1.93 14.13 -3.97
CA LEU A 350 -1.85 13.52 -5.29
C LEU A 350 -0.54 13.90 -5.99
N ASP A 351 -0.11 13.05 -6.93
CA ASP A 351 0.97 13.39 -7.86
C ASP A 351 0.54 14.50 -8.84
N GLY A 352 1.47 15.05 -9.61
CA GLY A 352 1.18 16.15 -10.54
C GLY A 352 0.14 15.79 -11.61
N THR A 353 0.09 14.52 -12.05
CA THR A 353 -0.89 14.03 -13.03
C THR A 353 -2.26 13.86 -12.38
N GLY A 354 -2.30 13.23 -11.21
CA GLY A 354 -3.52 13.07 -10.42
C GLY A 354 -4.15 14.40 -10.03
N ALA A 355 -3.33 15.35 -9.60
CA ALA A 355 -3.78 16.70 -9.27
C ALA A 355 -4.45 17.41 -10.46
N ARG A 356 -3.88 17.26 -11.67
CA ARG A 356 -4.46 17.84 -12.89
C ARG A 356 -5.79 17.17 -13.25
N ILE A 357 -5.85 15.85 -13.26
CA ILE A 357 -7.09 15.09 -13.55
C ILE A 357 -8.17 15.46 -12.53
N PHE A 358 -7.79 15.46 -11.25
CA PHE A 358 -8.73 15.74 -10.16
C PHE A 358 -9.28 17.16 -10.23
N LYS A 359 -8.41 18.14 -10.54
CA LYS A 359 -8.82 19.52 -10.78
C LYS A 359 -9.85 19.65 -11.91
N GLU A 360 -9.59 19.01 -13.06
CA GLU A 360 -10.47 19.06 -14.22
C GLU A 360 -11.83 18.43 -13.92
N VAL A 361 -11.83 17.22 -13.33
CA VAL A 361 -13.08 16.51 -12.99
C VAL A 361 -13.87 17.26 -11.92
N THR A 362 -13.22 17.82 -10.88
CA THR A 362 -13.94 18.55 -9.84
C THR A 362 -14.51 19.86 -10.35
N ARG A 363 -13.80 20.57 -11.26
CA ARG A 363 -14.31 21.77 -11.92
C ARG A 363 -15.59 21.50 -12.72
N GLU A 364 -15.65 20.38 -13.47
CA GLU A 364 -16.80 20.04 -14.33
C GLU A 364 -17.99 19.46 -13.56
N ASN A 365 -17.76 19.01 -12.33
CA ASN A 365 -18.75 18.29 -11.55
C ASN A 365 -19.04 18.92 -10.18
N VAL A 366 -18.86 20.25 -10.05
CA VAL A 366 -19.26 20.98 -8.84
C VAL A 366 -20.76 20.74 -8.58
N GLY A 367 -21.11 20.48 -7.34
CA GLY A 367 -22.46 20.16 -6.88
C GLY A 367 -22.87 18.68 -7.00
N LYS A 368 -22.06 17.85 -7.69
CA LYS A 368 -22.29 16.39 -7.79
C LYS A 368 -21.51 15.61 -6.73
N ARG A 369 -21.95 14.40 -6.45
CA ARG A 369 -21.26 13.51 -5.49
C ARG A 369 -20.16 12.70 -6.16
N MET A 370 -19.06 12.54 -5.43
CA MET A 370 -17.92 11.73 -5.83
C MET A 370 -17.71 10.63 -4.79
N ALA A 371 -17.75 9.38 -5.20
CA ALA A 371 -17.58 8.24 -4.32
C ALA A 371 -16.12 7.83 -4.22
N ILE A 372 -15.68 7.54 -3.00
CA ILE A 372 -14.40 6.93 -2.70
C ILE A 372 -14.67 5.46 -2.41
N VAL A 373 -14.25 4.61 -3.32
CA VAL A 373 -14.54 3.18 -3.33
C VAL A 373 -13.29 2.41 -2.92
N LEU A 374 -13.41 1.61 -1.87
CA LEU A 374 -12.40 0.63 -1.48
C LEU A 374 -12.75 -0.70 -2.14
N VAL A 375 -11.85 -1.20 -2.97
CA VAL A 375 -11.98 -2.50 -3.62
C VAL A 375 -11.02 -3.47 -2.95
N GLU A 376 -11.54 -4.49 -2.27
CA GLU A 376 -10.75 -5.51 -1.58
C GLU A 376 -11.26 -6.91 -1.89
N LYS A 377 -10.37 -7.78 -2.39
CA LYS A 377 -10.70 -9.20 -2.73
C LYS A 377 -11.95 -9.34 -3.61
N GLY A 378 -12.11 -8.45 -4.59
CA GLY A 378 -13.25 -8.46 -5.50
C GLY A 378 -14.56 -7.91 -4.93
N LYS A 379 -14.57 -7.47 -3.66
CA LYS A 379 -15.68 -6.73 -3.05
C LYS A 379 -15.37 -5.25 -3.11
N ALA A 380 -16.35 -4.45 -3.46
CA ALA A 380 -16.23 -3.00 -3.49
C ALA A 380 -17.20 -2.39 -2.48
N GLU A 381 -16.69 -1.48 -1.67
CA GLU A 381 -17.43 -0.75 -0.64
C GLU A 381 -17.19 0.75 -0.81
N VAL A 382 -18.23 1.55 -0.70
CA VAL A 382 -18.08 3.01 -0.69
C VAL A 382 -17.73 3.45 0.73
N ILE A 383 -16.52 4.02 0.90
CA ILE A 383 -16.10 4.59 2.20
C ILE A 383 -16.95 5.83 2.50
N THR A 384 -17.06 6.72 1.50
CA THR A 384 -17.80 7.97 1.59
C THR A 384 -18.12 8.49 0.20
N ALA A 385 -19.18 9.26 0.07
CA ALA A 385 -19.57 9.88 -1.19
C ALA A 385 -19.91 11.37 -1.00
N PRO A 386 -18.92 12.23 -0.72
CA PRO A 386 -19.12 13.67 -0.49
C PRO A 386 -19.55 14.41 -1.77
N VAL A 387 -20.19 15.56 -1.56
CA VAL A 387 -20.47 16.51 -2.65
C VAL A 387 -19.23 17.35 -2.96
N ILE A 388 -18.90 17.48 -4.21
CA ILE A 388 -17.85 18.39 -4.71
C ILE A 388 -18.35 19.82 -4.52
N ARG A 389 -17.76 20.57 -3.60
CA ARG A 389 -18.19 21.94 -3.29
C ARG A 389 -17.55 22.98 -4.18
N GLU A 390 -16.32 22.74 -4.61
CA GLU A 390 -15.51 23.64 -5.42
C GLU A 390 -14.47 22.87 -6.21
N GLU A 391 -13.83 23.51 -7.17
CA GLU A 391 -12.67 22.98 -7.88
C GLU A 391 -11.53 22.70 -6.88
N ILE A 392 -11.03 21.47 -6.86
CA ILE A 392 -9.92 21.09 -5.99
C ILE A 392 -8.62 21.13 -6.79
N GLY A 393 -8.00 22.32 -6.78
CA GLY A 393 -6.70 22.55 -7.41
C GLY A 393 -5.54 22.19 -6.51
N GLY A 394 -4.41 21.93 -6.76
CA GLY A 394 -3.23 21.79 -5.89
C GLY A 394 -3.02 20.40 -5.29
N GLY A 395 -3.83 19.41 -5.66
CA GLY A 395 -3.60 18.00 -5.37
C GLY A 395 -3.76 17.56 -3.91
N ARG A 396 -4.29 18.43 -3.05
CA ARG A 396 -4.61 18.10 -1.65
C ARG A 396 -6.08 17.75 -1.54
N VAL A 397 -6.38 16.52 -1.17
CA VAL A 397 -7.73 15.99 -1.04
C VAL A 397 -7.93 15.54 0.39
N GLN A 398 -9.04 15.90 1.00
CA GLN A 398 -9.44 15.42 2.30
C GLN A 398 -10.59 14.42 2.11
N ILE A 399 -10.42 13.23 2.66
CA ILE A 399 -11.41 12.17 2.67
C ILE A 399 -11.96 12.12 4.09
N SER A 400 -13.15 12.62 4.29
CA SER A 400 -13.89 12.51 5.55
C SER A 400 -15.12 11.63 5.35
N GLY A 401 -15.54 10.92 6.40
CA GLY A 401 -16.68 10.02 6.35
C GLY A 401 -16.87 9.30 7.67
N ARG A 402 -17.86 8.42 7.73
CA ARG A 402 -18.14 7.59 8.91
C ARG A 402 -17.06 6.52 9.09
N MET A 403 -15.89 6.91 9.57
CA MET A 403 -14.78 6.01 9.88
C MET A 403 -14.23 6.31 11.27
N SER A 404 -13.79 5.28 11.96
CA SER A 404 -13.05 5.42 13.22
C SER A 404 -11.62 5.94 12.92
N THR A 405 -10.94 6.44 13.93
CA THR A 405 -9.55 6.88 13.81
C THR A 405 -8.63 5.74 13.38
N ARG A 406 -8.91 4.52 13.84
CA ARG A 406 -8.16 3.32 13.43
C ARG A 406 -8.36 3.01 11.95
N GLU A 407 -9.59 3.07 11.47
CA GLU A 407 -9.88 2.87 10.04
C GLU A 407 -9.28 3.96 9.18
N ALA A 408 -9.30 5.22 9.62
CA ALA A 408 -8.61 6.31 8.91
C ALA A 408 -7.10 6.07 8.83
N ALA A 409 -6.48 5.56 9.91
CA ALA A 409 -5.06 5.18 9.91
C ALA A 409 -4.77 4.01 8.96
N ASP A 410 -5.60 2.96 8.96
CA ASP A 410 -5.47 1.81 8.07
C ASP A 410 -5.66 2.22 6.60
N VAL A 411 -6.65 3.05 6.30
CA VAL A 411 -6.89 3.58 4.94
C VAL A 411 -5.71 4.44 4.48
N ALA A 412 -5.20 5.34 5.34
CA ALA A 412 -4.03 6.15 5.03
C ALA A 412 -2.79 5.30 4.75
N LEU A 413 -2.57 4.25 5.55
CA LEU A 413 -1.47 3.31 5.35
C LEU A 413 -1.58 2.59 4.00
N LEU A 414 -2.78 2.07 3.67
CA LEU A 414 -3.02 1.41 2.39
C LEU A 414 -2.82 2.35 1.20
N MET A 415 -3.25 3.61 1.33
CA MET A 415 -3.05 4.62 0.31
C MET A 415 -1.57 4.95 0.11
N ARG A 416 -0.83 5.15 1.20
CA ARG A 416 0.60 5.52 1.18
C ARG A 416 1.48 4.37 0.68
N ALA A 417 1.19 3.14 1.12
CA ALA A 417 1.89 1.96 0.68
C ALA A 417 1.63 1.59 -0.79
N GLY A 418 0.55 2.13 -1.36
CA GLY A 418 0.13 1.86 -2.74
C GLY A 418 -0.73 0.60 -2.91
N ALA A 419 -1.44 0.57 -4.03
CA ALA A 419 -2.24 -0.57 -4.44
C ALA A 419 -1.38 -1.62 -5.14
N LEU A 420 -1.56 -2.89 -4.80
CA LEU A 420 -0.90 -4.00 -5.49
C LEU A 420 -1.23 -3.98 -6.99
N ALA A 421 -0.22 -4.18 -7.82
CA ALA A 421 -0.40 -4.26 -9.27
C ALA A 421 -1.28 -5.46 -9.66
N ALA A 422 -1.08 -6.57 -8.95
CA ALA A 422 -1.92 -7.76 -9.00
C ALA A 422 -2.18 -8.29 -7.59
N PRO A 423 -3.31 -8.96 -7.34
CA PRO A 423 -3.56 -9.63 -6.07
C PRO A 423 -2.47 -10.66 -5.76
N MET A 424 -2.24 -10.89 -4.47
CA MET A 424 -1.31 -11.91 -4.00
C MET A 424 -1.98 -12.76 -2.93
N GLU A 425 -1.62 -14.04 -2.90
CA GLU A 425 -2.06 -14.98 -1.88
C GLU A 425 -0.86 -15.49 -1.09
N ILE A 426 -1.01 -15.63 0.21
CA ILE A 426 0.01 -16.25 1.07
C ILE A 426 -0.11 -17.75 0.89
N VAL A 427 0.86 -18.34 0.19
CA VAL A 427 0.90 -19.79 -0.07
C VAL A 427 1.67 -20.54 1.01
N GLU A 428 2.54 -19.84 1.73
CA GLU A 428 3.29 -20.43 2.84
C GLU A 428 3.52 -19.38 3.93
N GLU A 429 3.35 -19.81 5.18
CA GLU A 429 3.62 -19.03 6.37
C GLU A 429 4.41 -19.91 7.36
N ARG A 430 5.58 -19.44 7.75
CA ARG A 430 6.40 -20.12 8.77
C ARG A 430 6.79 -19.11 9.85
N THR A 431 6.46 -19.43 11.07
CA THR A 431 7.00 -18.73 12.24
C THR A 431 8.27 -19.44 12.65
N ILE A 432 9.38 -18.72 12.68
CA ILE A 432 10.70 -19.23 13.03
C ILE A 432 11.04 -18.69 14.40
N GLY A 433 11.19 -19.58 15.38
CA GLY A 433 11.74 -19.22 16.67
C GLY A 433 13.25 -18.92 16.53
N PRO A 434 13.84 -18.14 17.44
CA PRO A 434 15.29 -17.95 17.45
C PRO A 434 15.95 -19.31 17.66
N SER A 435 16.70 -19.79 16.66
CA SER A 435 17.55 -20.94 16.82
C SER A 435 18.82 -20.47 17.50
N LEU A 436 19.07 -20.96 18.70
CA LEU A 436 20.39 -20.84 19.31
C LEU A 436 21.35 -21.61 18.41
N GLY A 437 22.23 -20.90 17.70
CA GLY A 437 23.31 -21.47 16.93
C GLY A 437 24.29 -22.21 17.84
#